data_b6d1e5b86a125f00b76e839d9033081a
#
_entry.id   b6d1e5b86a125f00b76e839d9033081a
#
_cell.length_a   1.000
_cell.length_b   1.000
_cell.length_c   1.000
_cell.angle_alpha   90.00
_cell.angle_beta   90.00
_cell.angle_gamma   90.00
#
_symmetry.space_group_name_H-M   'P 1'
#
loop_
_entity.id
_entity.type
_entity.pdbx_description
1 polymer ?
#
loop_
_entity_poly.entity_id
_entity_poly.type
_entity_poly.pdbx_seq_one_letter_code
_entity_poly.pdbx_strand_id
1 'polypeptide(L)'
;MAKSENQKLKLLYIRKFLLEQTDKDHRVTTAQIIDELTKHEIKAERKSIYDDIECLRSFGMDIKRVQKDRTYSYYVANRPFELPELKLLVDSVQSAKFITKKKTKELIKKIEKLAGKFEASQLQRQVFVAGRVKTMNDSIYRNVDHLHAAISENSQIQFHYFQWNVKKAAELRKGGAFYKVSPWAQVGICYLWRRSTLSSFHSERVCRF
;
A
#
# COMPACT_ATOMS: atom_id res chain seq x y z
N MET A 1 21.17 -37.01 9.04
CA MET A 1 21.68 -35.75 8.48
C MET A 1 21.00 -34.59 9.18
N ALA A 2 21.72 -33.76 9.94
CA ALA A 2 21.16 -32.58 10.58
C ALA A 2 20.67 -31.62 9.50
N LYS A 3 19.37 -31.35 9.43
CA LYS A 3 18.82 -30.27 8.61
C LYS A 3 19.39 -28.98 9.16
N SER A 4 20.11 -28.20 8.34
CA SER A 4 20.54 -26.85 8.75
C SER A 4 19.31 -26.05 9.16
N GLU A 5 19.38 -25.35 10.27
CA GLU A 5 18.24 -24.69 10.96
C GLU A 5 17.42 -23.78 10.04
N ASN A 6 18.00 -23.23 8.99
CA ASN A 6 17.37 -22.24 8.11
C ASN A 6 16.93 -22.78 6.73
N GLN A 7 17.00 -24.08 6.47
CA GLN A 7 16.63 -24.66 5.16
C GLN A 7 15.16 -24.41 4.77
N LYS A 8 14.26 -24.37 5.76
CA LYS A 8 12.84 -24.06 5.50
C LYS A 8 12.62 -22.61 5.06
N LEU A 9 13.50 -21.70 5.47
CA LEU A 9 13.45 -20.28 5.10
C LEU A 9 14.08 -20.00 3.73
N LYS A 10 14.88 -20.93 3.20
CA LYS A 10 15.56 -20.77 1.90
C LYS A 10 14.62 -20.31 0.80
N LEU A 11 13.52 -21.02 0.62
CA LEU A 11 12.53 -20.73 -0.44
C LEU A 11 11.89 -19.35 -0.27
N LEU A 12 11.63 -18.92 0.96
CA LEU A 12 11.07 -17.61 1.28
C LEU A 12 12.06 -16.48 0.98
N TYR A 13 13.35 -16.67 1.29
CA TYR A 13 14.39 -15.71 0.96
C TYR A 13 14.59 -15.60 -0.56
N ILE A 14 14.62 -16.72 -1.29
CA ILE A 14 14.68 -16.70 -2.75
C ILE A 14 13.48 -15.94 -3.33
N ARG A 15 12.27 -16.26 -2.88
CA ARG A 15 11.05 -15.57 -3.30
C ARG A 15 11.14 -14.05 -3.05
N LYS A 16 11.54 -13.66 -1.85
CA LYS A 16 11.70 -12.26 -1.47
C LYS A 16 12.72 -11.55 -2.35
N PHE A 17 13.89 -12.15 -2.51
CA PHE A 17 14.98 -11.61 -3.32
C PHE A 17 14.56 -11.41 -4.79
N LEU A 18 13.91 -12.41 -5.39
CA LEU A 18 13.40 -12.31 -6.76
C LEU A 18 12.35 -11.19 -6.91
N LEU A 19 11.40 -11.08 -5.97
CA LEU A 19 10.38 -10.04 -6.01
C LEU A 19 10.96 -8.63 -5.80
N GLU A 20 11.95 -8.46 -4.94
CA GLU A 20 12.51 -7.16 -4.62
C GLU A 20 13.57 -6.69 -5.63
N GLN A 21 14.41 -7.58 -6.12
CA GLN A 21 15.63 -7.24 -6.86
C GLN A 21 15.59 -7.56 -8.36
N THR A 22 14.49 -8.08 -8.90
CA THR A 22 14.45 -8.44 -10.32
C THR A 22 13.31 -7.76 -11.07
N ASP A 23 13.56 -7.45 -12.31
CA ASP A 23 12.59 -7.08 -13.33
C ASP A 23 13.09 -7.52 -14.72
N LYS A 24 12.39 -7.14 -15.79
CA LYS A 24 12.73 -7.50 -17.16
C LYS A 24 14.15 -7.08 -17.56
N ASP A 25 14.61 -5.93 -17.05
CA ASP A 25 15.91 -5.35 -17.37
C ASP A 25 17.00 -5.74 -16.35
N HIS A 26 16.60 -5.99 -15.11
CA HIS A 26 17.49 -6.38 -14.00
C HIS A 26 17.24 -7.84 -13.62
N ARG A 27 18.07 -8.70 -14.18
CA ARG A 27 17.98 -10.16 -13.98
C ARG A 27 19.06 -10.62 -13.01
N VAL A 28 18.79 -11.68 -12.28
CA VAL A 28 19.75 -12.27 -11.34
C VAL A 28 20.17 -13.66 -11.77
N THR A 29 21.45 -13.97 -11.55
CA THR A 29 22.02 -15.29 -11.81
C THR A 29 21.87 -16.20 -10.60
N THR A 30 22.05 -17.52 -10.79
CA THR A 30 22.08 -18.50 -9.71
C THR A 30 23.17 -18.18 -8.67
N ALA A 31 24.33 -17.66 -9.11
CA ALA A 31 25.40 -17.25 -8.20
C ALA A 31 24.96 -16.11 -7.29
N GLN A 32 24.32 -15.07 -7.82
CA GLN A 32 23.81 -13.97 -7.03
C GLN A 32 22.73 -14.40 -6.03
N ILE A 33 21.91 -15.40 -6.38
CA ILE A 33 20.94 -15.98 -5.43
C ILE A 33 21.66 -16.70 -4.28
N ILE A 34 22.71 -17.46 -4.58
CA ILE A 34 23.51 -18.14 -3.56
C ILE A 34 24.22 -17.14 -2.66
N ASP A 35 24.79 -16.08 -3.22
CA ASP A 35 25.45 -15.00 -2.47
C ASP A 35 24.46 -14.32 -1.50
N GLU A 36 23.23 -14.08 -1.94
CA GLU A 36 22.19 -13.51 -1.07
C GLU A 36 21.79 -14.47 0.06
N LEU A 37 21.63 -15.75 -0.24
CA LEU A 37 21.34 -16.76 0.80
C LEU A 37 22.47 -16.89 1.82
N THR A 38 23.72 -16.75 1.37
CA THR A 38 24.91 -16.79 2.26
C THR A 38 24.89 -15.67 3.29
N LYS A 39 24.38 -14.47 2.94
CA LYS A 39 24.20 -13.36 3.89
C LYS A 39 23.21 -13.71 5.03
N HIS A 40 22.32 -14.65 4.77
CA HIS A 40 21.34 -15.17 5.74
C HIS A 40 21.77 -16.50 6.38
N GLU A 41 23.08 -16.85 6.27
CA GLU A 41 23.66 -18.09 6.81
C GLU A 41 23.03 -19.37 6.24
N ILE A 42 22.44 -19.29 5.04
CA ILE A 42 21.83 -20.42 4.35
C ILE A 42 22.78 -20.92 3.27
N LYS A 43 23.30 -22.14 3.46
CA LYS A 43 24.10 -22.82 2.45
C LYS A 43 23.20 -23.44 1.38
N ALA A 44 23.46 -23.16 0.11
CA ALA A 44 22.72 -23.69 -0.99
C ALA A 44 23.64 -24.07 -2.15
N GLU A 45 23.35 -25.20 -2.79
CA GLU A 45 24.02 -25.65 -3.99
C GLU A 45 23.26 -25.21 -5.24
N ARG A 46 23.96 -25.03 -6.34
CA ARG A 46 23.40 -24.59 -7.62
C ARG A 46 22.20 -25.45 -8.09
N LYS A 47 22.32 -26.77 -7.96
CA LYS A 47 21.26 -27.71 -8.34
C LYS A 47 19.98 -27.47 -7.49
N SER A 48 20.15 -27.32 -6.19
CA SER A 48 19.04 -27.04 -5.27
C SER A 48 18.32 -25.71 -5.58
N ILE A 49 19.03 -24.71 -6.12
CA ILE A 49 18.38 -23.44 -6.53
C ILE A 49 17.48 -23.64 -7.75
N TYR A 50 17.84 -24.50 -8.68
CA TYR A 50 16.98 -24.82 -9.82
C TYR A 50 15.66 -25.47 -9.37
N ASP A 51 15.75 -26.43 -8.45
CA ASP A 51 14.57 -27.10 -7.88
C ASP A 51 13.69 -26.11 -7.11
N ASP A 52 14.29 -25.19 -6.34
CA ASP A 52 13.59 -24.14 -5.62
C ASP A 52 12.86 -23.17 -6.57
N ILE A 53 13.48 -22.81 -7.69
CA ILE A 53 12.87 -21.94 -8.70
C ILE A 53 11.66 -22.63 -9.34
N GLU A 54 11.78 -23.92 -9.68
CA GLU A 54 10.65 -24.67 -10.23
C GLU A 54 9.52 -24.84 -9.20
N CYS A 55 9.87 -25.01 -7.93
CA CYS A 55 8.89 -25.02 -6.84
C CYS A 55 8.14 -23.67 -6.74
N LEU A 56 8.84 -22.54 -6.85
CA LEU A 56 8.21 -21.21 -6.86
C LEU A 56 7.32 -20.98 -8.09
N ARG A 57 7.71 -21.53 -9.26
CA ARG A 57 6.86 -21.51 -10.46
C ARG A 57 5.58 -22.32 -10.26
N SER A 58 5.71 -23.51 -9.70
CA SER A 58 4.56 -24.36 -9.36
C SER A 58 3.64 -23.72 -8.33
N PHE A 59 4.19 -22.89 -7.43
CA PHE A 59 3.44 -22.07 -6.49
C PHE A 59 2.68 -20.90 -7.14
N GLY A 60 2.94 -20.62 -8.44
CA GLY A 60 2.25 -19.56 -9.19
C GLY A 60 3.08 -18.30 -9.45
N MET A 61 4.38 -18.30 -9.17
CA MET A 61 5.24 -17.18 -9.55
C MET A 61 5.65 -17.27 -11.03
N ASP A 62 5.40 -16.20 -11.78
CA ASP A 62 5.85 -16.11 -13.18
C ASP A 62 7.34 -15.74 -13.25
N ILE A 63 8.20 -16.72 -13.03
CA ILE A 63 9.65 -16.56 -13.10
C ILE A 63 10.13 -16.94 -14.50
N LYS A 64 10.63 -15.97 -15.25
CA LYS A 64 11.23 -16.22 -16.56
C LYS A 64 12.72 -16.52 -16.44
N ARG A 65 13.19 -17.43 -17.30
CA ARG A 65 14.60 -17.79 -17.44
C ARG A 65 15.10 -17.29 -18.78
N VAL A 66 16.23 -16.59 -18.76
CA VAL A 66 16.91 -16.12 -19.96
C VAL A 66 18.33 -16.64 -19.93
N GLN A 67 18.76 -17.20 -21.04
CA GLN A 67 20.13 -17.66 -21.21
C GLN A 67 20.93 -16.58 -21.96
N LYS A 68 22.06 -16.20 -21.37
CA LYS A 68 23.09 -15.37 -22.02
C LYS A 68 24.45 -15.93 -21.68
N ASP A 69 25.31 -16.11 -22.70
CA ASP A 69 26.70 -16.53 -22.54
C ASP A 69 26.90 -17.77 -21.65
N ARG A 70 26.15 -18.83 -21.87
CA ARG A 70 26.15 -20.09 -21.08
C ARG A 70 25.67 -19.93 -19.62
N THR A 71 25.18 -18.74 -19.23
CA THR A 71 24.67 -18.48 -17.89
C THR A 71 23.15 -18.24 -17.92
N TYR A 72 22.44 -18.88 -17.02
CA TYR A 72 21.01 -18.62 -16.82
C TYR A 72 20.81 -17.48 -15.85
N SER A 73 19.93 -16.57 -16.23
CA SER A 73 19.43 -15.47 -15.38
C SER A 73 17.92 -15.54 -15.24
N TYR A 74 17.41 -15.07 -14.12
CA TYR A 74 16.02 -15.18 -13.72
C TYR A 74 15.46 -13.80 -13.38
N TYR A 75 14.17 -13.61 -13.66
CA TYR A 75 13.41 -12.44 -13.22
C TYR A 75 11.93 -12.78 -13.07
N VAL A 76 11.22 -12.03 -12.25
CA VAL A 76 9.76 -12.12 -12.10
C VAL A 76 9.12 -11.27 -13.19
N ALA A 77 8.35 -11.91 -14.08
CA ALA A 77 7.74 -11.23 -15.23
C ALA A 77 6.40 -10.60 -14.88
N ASN A 78 5.57 -11.30 -14.11
CA ASN A 78 4.25 -10.81 -13.76
C ASN A 78 4.16 -10.52 -12.26
N ARG A 79 3.72 -9.33 -11.93
CA ARG A 79 3.50 -8.86 -10.56
C ARG A 79 2.00 -8.60 -10.35
N PRO A 80 1.51 -8.60 -9.10
CA PRO A 80 0.10 -8.27 -8.80
C PRO A 80 -0.33 -6.90 -9.31
N PHE A 81 0.63 -5.96 -9.41
CA PHE A 81 0.42 -4.62 -9.94
C PHE A 81 1.51 -4.26 -10.95
N GLU A 82 1.08 -3.67 -12.06
CA GLU A 82 1.99 -3.07 -13.04
C GLU A 82 2.43 -1.66 -12.57
N LEU A 83 3.57 -1.20 -13.05
CA LEU A 83 4.11 0.12 -12.71
C LEU A 83 3.12 1.28 -12.98
N PRO A 84 2.37 1.32 -14.11
CA PRO A 84 1.36 2.35 -14.34
C PRO A 84 0.23 2.34 -13.29
N GLU A 85 -0.21 1.16 -12.85
CA GLU A 85 -1.24 1.02 -11.81
C GLU A 85 -0.74 1.53 -10.46
N LEU A 86 0.50 1.20 -10.09
CA LEU A 86 1.12 1.73 -8.87
C LEU A 86 1.26 3.25 -8.92
N LYS A 87 1.57 3.84 -10.08
CA LYS A 87 1.59 5.30 -10.28
C LYS A 87 0.22 5.92 -10.02
N LEU A 88 -0.86 5.33 -10.55
CA LEU A 88 -2.22 5.79 -10.29
C LEU A 88 -2.59 5.70 -8.81
N LEU A 89 -2.18 4.63 -8.11
CA LEU A 89 -2.39 4.50 -6.66
C LEU A 89 -1.64 5.60 -5.89
N VAL A 90 -0.39 5.86 -6.21
CA VAL A 90 0.41 6.94 -5.60
C VAL A 90 -0.24 8.29 -5.83
N ASP A 91 -0.66 8.60 -7.06
CA ASP A 91 -1.31 9.86 -7.40
C ASP A 91 -2.64 10.03 -6.68
N SER A 92 -3.43 8.95 -6.54
CA SER A 92 -4.68 8.94 -5.80
C SER A 92 -4.48 9.27 -4.32
N VAL A 93 -3.51 8.63 -3.67
CA VAL A 93 -3.15 8.90 -2.27
C VAL A 93 -2.61 10.32 -2.10
N GLN A 94 -1.82 10.79 -3.06
CA GLN A 94 -1.24 12.12 -3.03
C GLN A 94 -2.27 13.22 -3.25
N SER A 95 -3.23 13.01 -4.15
CA SER A 95 -4.30 13.96 -4.44
C SER A 95 -5.33 14.06 -3.33
N ALA A 96 -5.46 13.05 -2.48
CA ALA A 96 -6.42 13.03 -1.39
C ALA A 96 -6.10 14.09 -0.33
N LYS A 97 -6.92 15.15 -0.28
CA LYS A 97 -6.75 16.28 0.65
C LYS A 97 -7.01 15.90 2.11
N PHE A 98 -7.82 14.88 2.33
CA PHE A 98 -8.22 14.40 3.66
C PHE A 98 -7.18 13.50 4.34
N ILE A 99 -6.15 13.06 3.62
CA ILE A 99 -5.06 12.28 4.17
C ILE A 99 -3.93 13.22 4.60
N THR A 100 -3.48 13.13 5.86
CA THR A 100 -2.37 13.95 6.36
C THR A 100 -1.07 13.69 5.61
N LYS A 101 -0.15 14.66 5.61
CA LYS A 101 1.17 14.51 4.97
C LYS A 101 1.93 13.28 5.51
N LYS A 102 1.85 13.05 6.84
CA LYS A 102 2.49 11.89 7.49
C LYS A 102 1.91 10.58 6.96
N LYS A 103 0.58 10.45 6.96
CA LYS A 103 -0.11 9.23 6.50
C LYS A 103 0.08 8.99 5.02
N THR A 104 0.11 10.04 4.21
CA THR A 104 0.44 9.95 2.77
C THR A 104 1.81 9.30 2.56
N LYS A 105 2.86 9.79 3.27
CA LYS A 105 4.21 9.22 3.16
C LYS A 105 4.25 7.74 3.58
N GLU A 106 3.54 7.38 4.65
CA GLU A 106 3.44 5.98 5.11
C GLU A 106 2.76 5.08 4.06
N LEU A 107 1.65 5.54 3.46
CA LEU A 107 0.93 4.79 2.44
C LEU A 107 1.77 4.62 1.17
N ILE A 108 2.43 5.68 0.71
CA ILE A 108 3.31 5.60 -0.46
C ILE A 108 4.43 4.60 -0.22
N LYS A 109 5.09 4.61 0.95
CA LYS A 109 6.10 3.59 1.30
C LYS A 109 5.56 2.16 1.29
N LYS A 110 4.27 1.97 1.59
CA LYS A 110 3.65 0.64 1.48
C LYS A 110 3.38 0.26 0.03
N ILE A 111 2.96 1.21 -0.81
CA ILE A 111 2.77 1.00 -2.25
C ILE A 111 4.11 0.69 -2.92
N GLU A 112 5.19 1.41 -2.57
CA GLU A 112 6.54 1.17 -3.07
C GLU A 112 7.01 -0.29 -2.82
N LYS A 113 6.61 -0.90 -1.71
CA LYS A 113 6.94 -2.30 -1.41
C LYS A 113 6.24 -3.33 -2.32
N LEU A 114 5.20 -2.92 -3.05
CA LEU A 114 4.53 -3.77 -4.04
C LEU A 114 5.31 -3.79 -5.37
N ALA A 115 6.14 -2.79 -5.61
CA ALA A 115 7.05 -2.71 -6.74
C ALA A 115 8.39 -3.39 -6.45
N GLY A 116 9.15 -3.71 -7.50
CA GLY A 116 10.56 -4.03 -7.35
C GLY A 116 11.39 -2.78 -7.03
N LYS A 117 12.61 -2.96 -6.53
CA LYS A 117 13.51 -1.88 -6.12
C LYS A 117 13.71 -0.80 -7.19
N PHE A 118 13.84 -1.23 -8.44
CA PHE A 118 14.10 -0.31 -9.56
C PHE A 118 12.84 0.48 -9.96
N GLU A 119 11.68 -0.16 -9.94
CA GLU A 119 10.40 0.48 -10.19
C GLU A 119 9.99 1.41 -9.05
N ALA A 120 10.26 1.04 -7.79
CA ALA A 120 10.01 1.87 -6.62
C ALA A 120 10.74 3.22 -6.70
N SER A 121 11.96 3.26 -7.25
CA SER A 121 12.70 4.50 -7.44
C SER A 121 12.02 5.47 -8.44
N GLN A 122 11.29 4.93 -9.41
CA GLN A 122 10.50 5.74 -10.34
C GLN A 122 9.25 6.32 -9.69
N LEU A 123 8.62 5.55 -8.77
CA LEU A 123 7.46 6.02 -8.00
C LEU A 123 7.84 7.20 -7.10
N GLN A 124 9.01 7.17 -6.46
CA GLN A 124 9.47 8.25 -5.58
C GLN A 124 9.67 9.58 -6.30
N ARG A 125 10.12 9.57 -7.54
CA ARG A 125 10.35 10.80 -8.33
C ARG A 125 9.05 11.57 -8.64
N GLN A 126 7.91 10.90 -8.68
CA GLN A 126 6.60 11.51 -8.98
C GLN A 126 5.91 12.09 -7.75
N VAL A 127 6.40 11.80 -6.56
CA VAL A 127 5.74 12.11 -5.27
C VAL A 127 5.76 13.60 -4.91
N PHE A 128 6.49 14.45 -5.63
CA PHE A 128 6.61 15.86 -5.27
C PHE A 128 5.63 16.77 -6.02
N VAL A 129 4.40 16.85 -5.56
CA VAL A 129 3.53 18.01 -5.88
C VAL A 129 3.67 19.03 -4.76
N ALA A 130 4.55 20.00 -4.98
CA ALA A 130 4.73 21.13 -4.06
C ALA A 130 3.40 21.89 -3.89
N GLY A 131 3.07 22.27 -2.65
CA GLY A 131 1.98 23.22 -2.37
C GLY A 131 0.59 22.65 -2.18
N ARG A 132 0.34 21.34 -2.25
CA ARG A 132 -1.00 20.81 -1.91
C ARG A 132 -1.28 20.93 -0.41
N VAL A 133 -2.32 21.69 -0.10
CA VAL A 133 -2.84 21.82 1.26
C VAL A 133 -3.47 20.47 1.64
N LYS A 134 -2.90 19.81 2.64
CA LYS A 134 -3.46 18.58 3.25
C LYS A 134 -3.93 18.89 4.65
N THR A 135 -4.92 18.13 5.11
CA THR A 135 -5.38 18.24 6.48
C THR A 135 -4.27 17.95 7.49
N MET A 136 -4.36 18.59 8.65
CA MET A 136 -3.50 18.31 9.81
C MET A 136 -4.15 17.31 10.77
N ASN A 137 -5.42 16.95 10.53
CA ASN A 137 -6.19 16.11 11.44
C ASN A 137 -6.12 14.63 11.07
N ASP A 138 -5.44 13.83 11.88
CA ASP A 138 -5.31 12.39 11.70
C ASP A 138 -6.61 11.61 11.99
N SER A 139 -7.59 12.20 12.71
CA SER A 139 -8.88 11.55 13.01
C SER A 139 -9.72 11.33 11.74
N ILE A 140 -9.52 12.14 10.72
CA ILE A 140 -10.26 12.08 9.46
C ILE A 140 -10.15 10.70 8.80
N TYR A 141 -8.99 10.09 8.84
CA TYR A 141 -8.79 8.74 8.30
C TYR A 141 -9.70 7.70 8.99
N ARG A 142 -9.84 7.78 10.32
CA ARG A 142 -10.74 6.92 11.09
C ARG A 142 -12.20 7.19 10.80
N ASN A 143 -12.56 8.47 10.65
CA ASN A 143 -13.92 8.86 10.32
C ASN A 143 -14.39 8.32 8.98
N VAL A 144 -13.49 8.26 7.97
CA VAL A 144 -13.77 7.60 6.69
C VAL A 144 -14.06 6.11 6.88
N ASP A 145 -13.27 5.44 7.71
CA ASP A 145 -13.45 4.01 8.00
C ASP A 145 -14.80 3.76 8.69
N HIS A 146 -15.16 4.58 9.68
CA HIS A 146 -16.48 4.51 10.33
C HIS A 146 -17.64 4.75 9.36
N LEU A 147 -17.48 5.69 8.40
CA LEU A 147 -18.48 5.91 7.36
C LEU A 147 -18.64 4.69 6.46
N HIS A 148 -17.56 4.08 6.02
CA HIS A 148 -17.62 2.87 5.21
C HIS A 148 -18.23 1.70 5.96
N ALA A 149 -17.88 1.50 7.23
CA ALA A 149 -18.48 0.48 8.08
C ALA A 149 -20.00 0.70 8.22
N ALA A 150 -20.43 1.91 8.50
CA ALA A 150 -21.84 2.24 8.63
C ALA A 150 -22.63 2.03 7.33
N ILE A 151 -22.03 2.36 6.17
CA ILE A 151 -22.63 2.09 4.86
C ILE A 151 -22.78 0.59 4.64
N SER A 152 -21.74 -0.20 4.95
CA SER A 152 -21.76 -1.67 4.77
C SER A 152 -22.77 -2.35 5.70
N GLU A 153 -22.95 -1.84 6.92
CA GLU A 153 -23.89 -2.33 7.91
C GLU A 153 -25.31 -1.76 7.72
N ASN A 154 -25.53 -0.93 6.70
CA ASN A 154 -26.78 -0.21 6.46
C ASN A 154 -27.30 0.54 7.70
N SER A 155 -26.38 1.09 8.50
CA SER A 155 -26.68 1.76 9.77
C SER A 155 -26.67 3.29 9.64
N GLN A 156 -27.42 3.97 10.50
CA GLN A 156 -27.48 5.43 10.54
C GLN A 156 -26.26 5.98 11.30
N ILE A 157 -25.70 7.08 10.83
CA ILE A 157 -24.65 7.82 11.53
C ILE A 157 -25.17 9.10 12.16
N GLN A 158 -24.54 9.50 13.26
CA GLN A 158 -24.73 10.80 13.89
C GLN A 158 -23.38 11.50 14.03
N PHE A 159 -23.35 12.81 13.78
CA PHE A 159 -22.12 13.59 13.88
C PHE A 159 -22.41 15.05 14.21
N HIS A 160 -21.40 15.73 14.78
CA HIS A 160 -21.41 17.18 14.95
C HIS A 160 -20.77 17.84 13.73
N TYR A 161 -21.37 18.92 13.27
CA TYR A 161 -20.83 19.70 12.16
C TYR A 161 -20.21 20.99 12.69
N PHE A 162 -18.95 21.24 12.35
CA PHE A 162 -18.23 22.46 12.66
C PHE A 162 -18.22 23.41 11.45
N GLN A 163 -18.33 24.68 11.72
CA GLN A 163 -18.12 25.75 10.74
C GLN A 163 -17.08 26.73 11.28
N TRP A 164 -16.38 27.40 10.40
CA TRP A 164 -15.49 28.48 10.80
C TRP A 164 -16.25 29.78 10.84
N ASN A 165 -16.12 30.52 11.93
CA ASN A 165 -16.66 31.87 12.03
C ASN A 165 -15.71 32.89 11.38
N VAL A 166 -16.13 34.16 11.31
CA VAL A 166 -15.34 35.26 10.74
C VAL A 166 -14.00 35.45 11.46
N LYS A 167 -13.89 35.07 12.72
CA LYS A 167 -12.67 35.12 13.54
C LYS A 167 -11.79 33.89 13.36
N LYS A 168 -12.08 33.00 12.38
CA LYS A 168 -11.39 31.71 12.14
C LYS A 168 -11.40 30.77 13.36
N ALA A 169 -12.38 30.90 14.26
CA ALA A 169 -12.61 29.92 15.33
C ALA A 169 -13.61 28.86 14.86
N ALA A 170 -13.41 27.62 15.26
CA ALA A 170 -14.32 26.53 14.96
C ALA A 170 -15.55 26.61 15.90
N GLU A 171 -16.73 26.70 15.32
CA GLU A 171 -18.01 26.73 16.03
C GLU A 171 -18.86 25.54 15.61
N LEU A 172 -19.55 24.95 16.60
CA LEU A 172 -20.54 23.90 16.34
C LEU A 172 -21.78 24.51 15.67
N ARG A 173 -22.12 24.00 14.51
CA ARG A 173 -23.33 24.42 13.80
C ARG A 173 -24.57 23.98 14.56
N LYS A 174 -25.63 24.77 14.47
CA LYS A 174 -26.91 24.55 15.20
C LYS A 174 -26.74 24.36 16.72
N GLY A 175 -25.83 25.10 17.35
CA GLY A 175 -25.62 25.03 18.81
C GLY A 175 -25.12 23.67 19.30
N GLY A 176 -24.48 22.87 18.46
CA GLY A 176 -23.96 21.55 18.81
C GLY A 176 -24.98 20.40 18.66
N ALA A 177 -26.09 20.61 17.99
CA ALA A 177 -27.03 19.54 17.71
C ALA A 177 -26.42 18.48 16.79
N PHE A 178 -26.76 17.19 17.00
CA PHE A 178 -26.36 16.10 16.13
C PHE A 178 -27.08 16.17 14.79
N TYR A 179 -26.30 15.93 13.74
CA TYR A 179 -26.85 15.64 12.41
C TYR A 179 -26.99 14.12 12.28
N LYS A 180 -28.19 13.68 11.87
CA LYS A 180 -28.47 12.28 11.58
C LYS A 180 -28.53 12.07 10.08
N VAL A 181 -27.85 11.04 9.59
CA VAL A 181 -27.78 10.75 8.17
C VAL A 181 -28.10 9.29 7.93
N SER A 182 -29.07 9.05 7.05
CA SER A 182 -29.45 7.70 6.63
C SER A 182 -28.37 7.05 5.79
N PRO A 183 -28.33 5.70 5.69
CA PRO A 183 -27.33 4.98 4.89
C PRO A 183 -27.26 5.47 3.44
N TRP A 184 -28.38 5.72 2.81
CA TRP A 184 -28.45 6.20 1.42
C TRP A 184 -27.79 7.57 1.19
N ALA A 185 -27.93 8.47 2.15
CA ALA A 185 -27.31 9.80 2.07
C ALA A 185 -25.81 9.79 2.43
N GLN A 186 -25.31 8.76 3.12
CA GLN A 186 -23.91 8.65 3.52
C GLN A 186 -22.99 8.50 2.32
N VAL A 187 -23.39 7.79 1.27
CA VAL A 187 -22.64 7.66 0.01
C VAL A 187 -22.38 9.04 -0.59
N GLY A 188 -23.39 9.90 -0.62
CA GLY A 188 -23.25 11.29 -1.07
C GLY A 188 -22.31 12.12 -0.19
N ILE A 189 -22.38 11.97 1.14
CA ILE A 189 -21.46 12.65 2.07
C ILE A 189 -20.03 12.18 1.88
N CYS A 190 -19.79 10.90 1.75
CA CYS A 190 -18.46 10.36 1.49
C CYS A 190 -17.87 10.91 0.19
N TYR A 191 -18.69 11.05 -0.86
CA TYR A 191 -18.27 11.63 -2.13
C TYR A 191 -17.98 13.13 -2.03
N LEU A 192 -18.88 13.90 -1.40
CA LEU A 192 -18.71 15.35 -1.18
C LEU A 192 -17.50 15.63 -0.31
N TRP A 193 -17.24 14.81 0.68
CA TRP A 193 -16.12 14.96 1.58
C TRP A 193 -14.76 14.71 0.90
N ARG A 194 -14.71 13.83 -0.08
CA ARG A 194 -13.53 13.69 -0.95
C ARG A 194 -13.27 14.97 -1.77
N ARG A 195 -14.31 15.75 -2.07
CA ARG A 195 -14.23 16.91 -2.96
C ARG A 195 -14.03 18.25 -2.23
N SER A 196 -14.48 18.35 -1.00
CA SER A 196 -14.42 19.57 -0.20
C SER A 196 -13.40 19.50 0.93
N THR A 197 -12.81 20.65 1.24
CA THR A 197 -11.94 20.89 2.39
C THR A 197 -12.73 20.96 3.71
N LEU A 198 -13.70 20.10 3.94
CA LEU A 198 -14.43 20.04 5.21
C LEU A 198 -13.51 19.45 6.28
N SER A 199 -12.81 20.36 6.96
CA SER A 199 -11.94 20.07 8.08
C SER A 199 -12.78 19.85 9.34
N SER A 200 -12.79 18.69 9.85
CA SER A 200 -13.26 18.27 11.17
C SER A 200 -14.69 17.72 11.27
N PHE A 201 -14.77 16.40 11.15
CA PHE A 201 -15.85 15.61 11.71
C PHE A 201 -15.38 14.98 13.02
N HIS A 202 -16.13 15.18 14.10
CA HIS A 202 -16.09 14.30 15.26
C HIS A 202 -17.27 13.35 15.12
N SER A 203 -17.02 12.09 14.82
CA SER A 203 -18.04 11.06 14.81
C SER A 203 -18.00 10.32 16.15
N GLU A 204 -19.01 10.50 16.97
CA GLU A 204 -19.33 9.50 17.98
C GLU A 204 -20.22 8.44 17.32
N ARG A 205 -19.77 7.21 17.38
CA ARG A 205 -20.52 6.06 16.91
C ARG A 205 -21.67 5.80 17.89
N VAL A 206 -22.86 6.19 17.52
CA VAL A 206 -24.06 5.72 18.20
C VAL A 206 -24.77 4.76 17.26
N CYS A 207 -24.35 3.49 17.29
CA CYS A 207 -25.22 2.41 16.85
C CYS A 207 -26.33 2.28 17.88
N ARG A 208 -27.50 2.78 17.59
CA ARG A 208 -28.74 2.37 18.29
C ARG A 208 -29.58 1.66 17.23
N PHE A 209 -29.79 0.37 17.50
CA PHE A 209 -30.82 -0.44 16.88
C PHE A 209 -32.20 0.10 17.27
#